data_b26d648f08dcdb3582ec486d1d94ffd1
#
_entry.id   b26d648f08dcdb3582ec486d1d94ffd1
#
_cell.length_a   1.000
_cell.length_b   1.000
_cell.length_c   1.000
_cell.angle_alpha   90.00
_cell.angle_beta   90.00
_cell.angle_gamma   90.00
#
_symmetry.space_group_name_H-M   'P 1'
#
loop_
_entity.id
_entity.type
_entity.pdbx_description
1 polymer ?
#
loop_
_entity_poly.entity_id
_entity_poly.type
_entity_poly.pdbx_seq_one_letter_code
_entity_poly.pdbx_strand_id
1 'polypeptide(L)'
;MTLGPIKSAQEEPAAGERAPTPPSAIRIDGLSFSYPGAGRLALREVSLEIPDGVFALVAGPTGSGKSTLIRTMNGLVPHFSGGSFSGRVLVSGRDTLHTRPRYLADVAGFVPQDPGAAFVVDLVEDELAYGMENLGIEPLVMRRRLEEVSDLLALESLRRRSVRDLSGGERQRVAIAAALAAGPRILLLDEPTSQLDPQAAEDVCAVLQRLVHDLGLTVVVAEHRLERVASFADLVVGCVGEGEVVQGTPADVVEVLDLGPPVARLGARLSWRPLPLSVREARRYVQTSPEPPAAVSRPPGEARASVTKLEAGYDREDVLTDVSLELHAGVVAALMGRNGAGKTTLLRCLSGLKKPSAGRVLVDGAPPVPGRSVALCPQAPDSVLFRDRVEDEISVTLAAAGLRDGPGPHLERLGITALASRHPRDLSAGERLLVALASIAASGAGVLLLDEPTRGLDLEAKHRLVNLLRIYSDEGRAVLLATHDVELVAQVAERVIMLASKEVIADGSPEVVLGDSVVFAPQMTRVLGPGWLTVEQAAAALA
;
A
#
# COMPACT_ATOMS: atom_id res chain seq x y z
N MET A 1 36.59 -33.70 64.56
CA MET A 1 36.30 -32.32 64.03
C MET A 1 35.38 -32.45 62.87
N THR A 2 34.11 -32.27 63.10
CA THR A 2 33.01 -32.46 62.17
C THR A 2 32.62 -31.09 61.58
N LEU A 3 32.75 -30.95 60.25
CA LEU A 3 32.26 -29.79 59.52
C LEU A 3 30.76 -29.96 59.26
N GLY A 4 29.95 -29.01 59.75
CA GLY A 4 28.51 -28.95 59.54
C GLY A 4 28.15 -28.38 58.16
N PRO A 5 26.92 -28.64 57.65
CA PRO A 5 26.52 -28.25 56.31
C PRO A 5 26.17 -26.76 56.18
N ILE A 6 26.65 -26.12 55.12
CA ILE A 6 26.34 -24.77 54.71
C ILE A 6 24.92 -24.78 54.15
N LYS A 7 23.98 -24.07 54.77
CA LYS A 7 22.68 -23.75 54.25
C LYS A 7 22.81 -22.65 53.15
N SER A 8 22.55 -22.98 51.92
CA SER A 8 22.32 -21.98 50.86
C SER A 8 20.94 -21.34 51.02
N ALA A 9 20.91 -20.11 51.52
CA ALA A 9 19.74 -19.25 51.40
C ALA A 9 19.68 -18.77 49.94
N GLN A 10 18.71 -19.25 49.17
CA GLN A 10 18.30 -18.62 47.94
C GLN A 10 17.41 -17.43 48.35
N GLU A 11 17.96 -16.22 48.30
CA GLU A 11 17.18 -15.03 48.27
C GLU A 11 16.45 -14.92 46.91
N GLU A 12 15.13 -14.98 46.93
CA GLU A 12 14.29 -14.56 45.79
C GLU A 12 14.62 -13.11 45.46
N PRO A 13 14.85 -12.73 44.20
CA PRO A 13 15.03 -11.33 43.86
C PRO A 13 13.73 -10.59 44.15
N ALA A 14 13.83 -9.54 44.94
CA ALA A 14 12.77 -8.60 45.21
C ALA A 14 12.10 -8.14 43.92
N ALA A 15 10.76 -8.09 43.93
CA ALA A 15 9.96 -7.60 42.82
C ALA A 15 10.51 -6.24 42.36
N GLY A 16 11.16 -6.23 41.19
CA GLY A 16 11.71 -5.04 40.59
C GLY A 16 10.58 -4.01 40.43
N GLU A 17 10.83 -2.81 40.86
CA GLU A 17 10.00 -1.64 40.57
C GLU A 17 9.76 -1.62 39.06
N ARG A 18 8.52 -1.82 38.63
CA ARG A 18 8.11 -1.60 37.25
C ARG A 18 8.46 -0.16 36.92
N ALA A 19 9.25 0.04 35.87
CA ALA A 19 9.49 1.38 35.35
C ALA A 19 8.16 2.13 35.25
N PRO A 20 8.11 3.42 35.62
CA PRO A 20 6.87 4.17 35.57
C PRO A 20 6.30 4.10 34.16
N THR A 21 5.03 3.72 34.04
CA THR A 21 4.33 3.69 32.74
C THR A 21 4.42 5.09 32.13
N PRO A 22 4.94 5.25 30.90
CA PRO A 22 5.03 6.58 30.29
C PRO A 22 3.64 7.22 30.22
N PRO A 23 3.54 8.55 30.31
CA PRO A 23 2.27 9.25 30.20
C PRO A 23 1.61 8.90 28.86
N SER A 24 0.30 8.81 28.84
CA SER A 24 -0.47 8.49 27.65
C SER A 24 -0.52 9.67 26.69
N ALA A 25 -0.03 9.49 25.46
CA ALA A 25 -0.18 10.49 24.41
C ALA A 25 -1.62 10.57 23.91
N ILE A 26 -2.27 9.39 23.76
CA ILE A 26 -3.66 9.29 23.30
C ILE A 26 -4.39 8.29 24.18
N ARG A 27 -5.58 8.68 24.66
CA ARG A 27 -6.48 7.81 25.40
C ARG A 27 -7.89 7.86 24.82
N ILE A 28 -8.48 6.72 24.60
CA ILE A 28 -9.84 6.55 24.08
C ILE A 28 -10.63 5.73 25.10
N ASP A 29 -11.78 6.25 25.53
CA ASP A 29 -12.64 5.63 26.51
C ASP A 29 -14.06 5.45 25.90
N GLY A 30 -14.46 4.21 25.59
CA GLY A 30 -15.80 3.81 25.14
C GLY A 30 -16.28 4.51 23.85
N LEU A 31 -15.37 4.80 22.92
CA LEU A 31 -15.69 5.52 21.69
C LEU A 31 -16.60 4.69 20.78
N SER A 32 -17.78 5.24 20.44
CA SER A 32 -18.59 4.73 19.34
C SER A 32 -18.91 5.86 18.37
N PHE A 33 -18.82 5.54 17.06
CA PHE A 33 -19.05 6.53 16.01
C PHE A 33 -19.78 5.93 14.80
N SER A 34 -20.73 6.71 14.25
CA SER A 34 -21.36 6.43 12.95
C SER A 34 -21.41 7.68 12.10
N TYR A 35 -21.15 7.53 10.80
CA TYR A 35 -21.30 8.62 9.83
C TYR A 35 -22.77 8.95 9.59
N PRO A 36 -23.10 10.20 9.15
CA PRO A 36 -24.47 10.57 8.82
C PRO A 36 -25.05 9.64 7.75
N GLY A 37 -26.26 9.11 8.00
CA GLY A 37 -26.94 8.20 7.06
C GLY A 37 -26.37 6.79 6.96
N ALA A 38 -25.28 6.47 7.69
CA ALA A 38 -24.75 5.12 7.73
C ALA A 38 -25.59 4.22 8.64
N GLY A 39 -26.04 3.08 8.12
CA GLY A 39 -26.83 2.09 8.90
C GLY A 39 -25.98 1.24 9.87
N ARG A 40 -24.66 1.53 9.99
CA ARG A 40 -23.72 0.78 10.84
C ARG A 40 -22.75 1.70 11.58
N LEU A 41 -22.23 1.22 12.71
CA LEU A 41 -21.16 1.88 13.43
C LEU A 41 -19.82 1.69 12.68
N ALA A 42 -19.06 2.76 12.55
CA ALA A 42 -17.68 2.71 12.05
C ALA A 42 -16.69 2.33 13.18
N LEU A 43 -17.01 2.70 14.43
CA LEU A 43 -16.29 2.33 15.64
C LEU A 43 -17.31 1.99 16.72
N ARG A 44 -17.05 0.95 17.54
CA ARG A 44 -17.96 0.43 18.54
C ARG A 44 -17.25 0.24 19.87
N GLU A 45 -17.61 1.01 20.89
CA GLU A 45 -17.13 0.91 22.29
C GLU A 45 -15.60 0.77 22.42
N VAL A 46 -14.86 1.47 21.55
CA VAL A 46 -13.40 1.39 21.49
C VAL A 46 -12.80 2.01 22.73
N SER A 47 -11.98 1.23 23.45
CA SER A 47 -11.17 1.70 24.57
C SER A 47 -9.73 1.26 24.36
N LEU A 48 -8.80 2.24 24.30
CA LEU A 48 -7.38 1.98 24.07
C LEU A 48 -6.52 3.13 24.61
N GLU A 49 -5.24 2.84 24.78
CA GLU A 49 -4.26 3.80 25.24
C GLU A 49 -2.96 3.69 24.41
N ILE A 50 -2.50 4.80 23.86
CA ILE A 50 -1.22 4.89 23.16
C ILE A 50 -0.25 5.66 24.04
N PRO A 51 0.83 5.02 24.54
CA PRO A 51 1.85 5.68 25.35
C PRO A 51 2.58 6.79 24.59
N ASP A 52 3.23 7.68 25.31
CA ASP A 52 4.09 8.72 24.70
C ASP A 52 5.39 8.10 24.16
N GLY A 53 5.89 8.61 23.04
CA GLY A 53 7.17 8.21 22.45
C GLY A 53 7.18 6.82 21.78
N VAL A 54 6.02 6.28 21.38
CA VAL A 54 5.92 4.97 20.70
C VAL A 54 5.57 5.08 19.23
N PHE A 55 5.95 4.06 18.47
CA PHE A 55 5.43 3.82 17.12
C PHE A 55 4.21 2.91 17.21
N ALA A 56 3.02 3.48 17.06
CA ALA A 56 1.76 2.74 17.05
C ALA A 56 1.26 2.51 15.62
N LEU A 57 0.97 1.26 15.29
CA LEU A 57 0.43 0.86 13.99
C LEU A 57 -1.07 0.59 14.11
N VAL A 58 -1.89 1.25 13.30
CA VAL A 58 -3.33 0.96 13.15
C VAL A 58 -3.50 0.06 11.92
N ALA A 59 -3.82 -1.20 12.14
CA ALA A 59 -3.93 -2.23 11.12
C ALA A 59 -5.38 -2.72 10.94
N GLY A 60 -5.70 -3.29 9.79
CA GLY A 60 -7.01 -3.88 9.52
C GLY A 60 -7.41 -3.82 8.05
N PRO A 61 -8.46 -4.53 7.63
CA PRO A 61 -8.97 -4.52 6.26
C PRO A 61 -9.43 -3.12 5.81
N THR A 62 -9.63 -2.94 4.52
CA THR A 62 -10.24 -1.72 3.98
C THR A 62 -11.67 -1.58 4.50
N GLY A 63 -12.03 -0.38 4.94
CA GLY A 63 -13.36 -0.10 5.50
C GLY A 63 -13.59 -0.57 6.94
N SER A 64 -12.57 -1.08 7.63
CA SER A 64 -12.65 -1.51 9.04
C SER A 64 -12.67 -0.37 10.07
N GLY A 65 -12.49 0.89 9.65
CA GLY A 65 -12.51 2.05 10.54
C GLY A 65 -11.16 2.69 10.87
N LYS A 66 -10.03 2.23 10.28
CA LYS A 66 -8.68 2.78 10.53
C LYS A 66 -8.59 4.30 10.39
N SER A 67 -8.95 4.81 9.20
CA SER A 67 -8.93 6.26 8.93
C SER A 67 -9.91 7.02 9.82
N THR A 68 -11.05 6.40 10.16
CA THR A 68 -12.02 6.99 11.11
C THR A 68 -11.37 7.11 12.49
N LEU A 69 -10.72 6.07 12.97
CA LEU A 69 -10.04 6.07 14.27
C LEU A 69 -8.95 7.16 14.34
N ILE A 70 -8.08 7.25 13.33
CA ILE A 70 -7.05 8.32 13.27
C ILE A 70 -7.70 9.71 13.22
N ARG A 71 -8.77 9.89 12.44
CA ARG A 71 -9.47 11.18 12.34
C ARG A 71 -10.21 11.56 13.62
N THR A 72 -10.52 10.64 14.53
CA THR A 72 -11.01 11.01 15.87
C THR A 72 -9.90 11.59 16.74
N MET A 73 -8.65 11.14 16.54
CA MET A 73 -7.49 11.60 17.31
C MET A 73 -7.06 13.03 16.96
N ASN A 74 -7.33 13.52 15.72
CA ASN A 74 -7.07 14.92 15.36
C ASN A 74 -8.33 15.81 15.37
N GLY A 75 -9.48 15.25 15.80
CA GLY A 75 -10.76 15.97 15.89
C GLY A 75 -11.47 16.20 14.55
N LEU A 76 -10.95 15.73 13.40
CA LEU A 76 -11.65 15.82 12.13
C LEU A 76 -12.99 15.06 12.16
N VAL A 77 -13.04 13.97 12.92
CA VAL A 77 -14.26 13.28 13.32
C VAL A 77 -14.56 13.66 14.77
N PRO A 78 -15.74 14.21 15.09
CA PRO A 78 -16.90 14.46 14.24
C PRO A 78 -16.97 15.87 13.64
N HIS A 79 -16.03 16.79 13.91
CA HIS A 79 -16.17 18.21 13.60
C HIS A 79 -16.41 18.51 12.12
N PHE A 80 -15.80 17.75 11.20
CA PHE A 80 -15.96 17.91 9.75
C PHE A 80 -16.89 16.88 9.13
N SER A 81 -16.90 15.65 9.67
CA SER A 81 -17.71 14.57 9.11
C SER A 81 -19.18 14.63 9.55
N GLY A 82 -19.47 15.32 10.67
CA GLY A 82 -20.74 15.13 11.37
C GLY A 82 -20.86 13.70 11.91
N GLY A 83 -22.08 13.25 12.16
CA GLY A 83 -22.37 11.89 12.64
C GLY A 83 -22.65 11.83 14.14
N SER A 84 -22.92 10.59 14.62
CA SER A 84 -23.16 10.32 16.04
C SER A 84 -21.89 9.86 16.71
N PHE A 85 -21.45 10.58 17.74
CA PHE A 85 -20.22 10.32 18.49
C PHE A 85 -20.58 10.13 19.96
N SER A 86 -20.10 9.06 20.60
CA SER A 86 -20.19 8.82 22.03
C SER A 86 -18.86 8.32 22.57
N GLY A 87 -18.68 8.42 23.88
CA GLY A 87 -17.39 8.15 24.51
C GLY A 87 -16.47 9.37 24.51
N ARG A 88 -15.17 9.13 24.70
CA ARG A 88 -14.19 10.21 24.88
C ARG A 88 -12.86 9.88 24.18
N VAL A 89 -12.27 10.89 23.54
CA VAL A 89 -10.92 10.80 22.95
C VAL A 89 -10.08 11.95 23.49
N LEU A 90 -9.01 11.61 24.19
CA LEU A 90 -8.04 12.56 24.77
C LEU A 90 -6.73 12.47 24.01
N VAL A 91 -6.21 13.61 23.56
CA VAL A 91 -4.92 13.75 22.87
C VAL A 91 -4.08 14.76 23.61
N SER A 92 -3.00 14.33 24.22
CA SER A 92 -2.21 15.12 25.18
C SER A 92 -3.11 15.79 26.23
N GLY A 93 -4.11 15.05 26.74
CA GLY A 93 -5.08 15.53 27.73
C GLY A 93 -6.19 16.43 27.20
N ARG A 94 -6.19 16.82 25.92
CA ARG A 94 -7.24 17.63 25.30
C ARG A 94 -8.33 16.72 24.71
N ASP A 95 -9.58 16.99 25.05
CA ASP A 95 -10.75 16.26 24.54
C ASP A 95 -11.07 16.71 23.11
N THR A 96 -10.97 15.78 22.14
CA THR A 96 -11.14 16.09 20.72
C THR A 96 -12.58 16.44 20.34
N LEU A 97 -13.59 16.00 21.11
CA LEU A 97 -14.98 16.38 20.89
C LEU A 97 -15.23 17.87 21.21
N HIS A 98 -14.51 18.42 22.20
CA HIS A 98 -14.66 19.79 22.68
C HIS A 98 -13.58 20.74 22.15
N THR A 99 -12.50 20.19 21.56
CA THR A 99 -11.39 20.96 20.98
C THR A 99 -11.41 20.85 19.46
N ARG A 100 -11.62 21.97 18.76
CA ARG A 100 -11.61 21.99 17.29
C ARG A 100 -10.23 21.61 16.74
N PRO A 101 -10.13 20.96 15.56
CA PRO A 101 -8.87 20.50 14.96
C PRO A 101 -7.75 21.55 14.92
N ARG A 102 -8.07 22.81 14.59
CA ARG A 102 -7.09 23.92 14.58
C ARG A 102 -6.38 24.17 15.90
N TYR A 103 -7.02 23.81 17.03
CA TYR A 103 -6.46 23.94 18.37
C TYR A 103 -5.80 22.66 18.87
N LEU A 104 -5.76 21.63 18.04
CA LEU A 104 -5.00 20.39 18.25
C LEU A 104 -3.72 20.35 17.41
N ALA A 105 -3.59 21.24 16.41
CA ALA A 105 -2.49 21.25 15.45
C ALA A 105 -1.10 21.50 16.09
N ASP A 106 -1.05 22.11 17.28
CA ASP A 106 0.17 22.29 18.08
C ASP A 106 0.60 21.03 18.84
N VAL A 107 -0.29 20.05 19.00
CA VAL A 107 0.01 18.77 19.71
C VAL A 107 -0.02 17.56 18.79
N ALA A 108 -0.86 17.56 17.74
CA ALA A 108 -1.03 16.46 16.81
C ALA A 108 -1.00 16.94 15.35
N GLY A 109 0.07 16.62 14.64
CA GLY A 109 0.18 16.80 13.19
C GLY A 109 -0.53 15.66 12.46
N PHE A 110 -1.15 15.95 11.31
CA PHE A 110 -1.87 14.95 10.52
C PHE A 110 -1.44 14.96 9.05
N VAL A 111 -1.16 13.78 8.53
CA VAL A 111 -0.83 13.55 7.11
C VAL A 111 -1.88 12.63 6.52
N PRO A 112 -2.72 13.10 5.58
CA PRO A 112 -3.76 12.28 4.95
C PRO A 112 -3.18 11.32 3.92
N GLN A 113 -4.00 10.36 3.50
CA GLN A 113 -3.67 9.34 2.49
C GLN A 113 -3.26 9.93 1.14
N ASP A 114 -3.86 11.05 0.73
CA ASP A 114 -3.45 11.83 -0.43
C ASP A 114 -2.87 13.18 0.03
N PRO A 115 -1.55 13.29 0.16
CA PRO A 115 -0.90 14.53 0.57
C PRO A 115 -1.15 15.68 -0.42
N GLY A 116 -1.24 15.36 -1.72
CA GLY A 116 -1.45 16.36 -2.76
C GLY A 116 -2.78 17.11 -2.64
N ALA A 117 -3.80 16.44 -2.10
CA ALA A 117 -5.11 17.05 -1.85
C ALA A 117 -5.13 17.97 -0.61
N ALA A 118 -4.10 17.88 0.25
CA ALA A 118 -4.00 18.66 1.48
C ALA A 118 -3.17 19.94 1.33
N PHE A 119 -2.35 20.06 0.30
CA PHE A 119 -1.53 21.25 0.07
C PHE A 119 -2.40 22.47 -0.24
N VAL A 120 -2.09 23.58 0.42
CA VAL A 120 -2.84 24.83 0.35
C VAL A 120 -2.17 25.84 -0.57
N VAL A 121 -0.85 25.86 -0.58
CA VAL A 121 -0.04 26.80 -1.38
C VAL A 121 0.79 26.08 -2.42
N ASP A 122 1.34 26.81 -3.39
CA ASP A 122 1.97 26.22 -4.56
C ASP A 122 3.46 25.91 -4.35
N LEU A 123 4.19 26.71 -3.55
CA LEU A 123 5.60 26.50 -3.28
C LEU A 123 5.83 25.64 -2.04
N VAL A 124 6.80 24.74 -2.10
CA VAL A 124 7.16 23.85 -0.97
C VAL A 124 7.51 24.68 0.27
N GLU A 125 8.33 25.71 0.16
CA GLU A 125 8.74 26.54 1.31
C GLU A 125 7.55 27.23 1.98
N ASP A 126 6.60 27.73 1.19
CA ASP A 126 5.39 28.37 1.70
C ASP A 126 4.46 27.33 2.36
N GLU A 127 4.37 26.12 1.81
CA GLU A 127 3.58 25.03 2.40
C GLU A 127 4.13 24.61 3.77
N LEU A 128 5.46 24.54 3.92
CA LEU A 128 6.10 24.26 5.21
C LEU A 128 5.84 25.38 6.23
N ALA A 129 5.76 26.64 5.79
CA ALA A 129 5.51 27.79 6.65
C ALA A 129 4.04 27.92 7.05
N TYR A 130 3.11 27.51 6.18
CA TYR A 130 1.68 27.77 6.29
C TYR A 130 1.07 27.37 7.64
N GLY A 131 1.38 26.18 8.14
CA GLY A 131 0.89 25.71 9.44
C GLY A 131 1.38 26.57 10.60
N MET A 132 2.65 26.98 10.56
CA MET A 132 3.27 27.82 11.59
C MET A 132 2.70 29.25 11.59
N GLU A 133 2.42 29.82 10.41
CA GLU A 133 1.78 31.14 10.27
C GLU A 133 0.40 31.13 10.90
N ASN A 134 -0.41 30.09 10.62
CA ASN A 134 -1.74 29.95 11.21
C ASN A 134 -1.75 29.79 12.73
N LEU A 135 -0.65 29.25 13.30
CA LEU A 135 -0.46 29.12 14.74
C LEU A 135 0.15 30.39 15.37
N GLY A 136 0.53 31.40 14.57
CA GLY A 136 1.13 32.64 15.03
C GLY A 136 2.55 32.45 15.60
N ILE A 137 3.31 31.48 15.07
CA ILE A 137 4.68 31.24 15.51
C ILE A 137 5.58 32.40 15.07
N GLU A 138 6.50 32.80 15.95
CA GLU A 138 7.43 33.90 15.68
C GLU A 138 8.30 33.62 14.45
N PRO A 139 8.54 34.62 13.55
CA PRO A 139 9.28 34.44 12.30
C PRO A 139 10.68 33.83 12.46
N LEU A 140 11.41 34.17 13.51
CA LEU A 140 12.73 33.60 13.78
C LEU A 140 12.67 32.10 14.11
N VAL A 141 11.65 31.69 14.87
CA VAL A 141 11.40 30.30 15.22
C VAL A 141 10.95 29.53 13.97
N MET A 142 10.08 30.13 13.14
CA MET A 142 9.63 29.55 11.87
C MET A 142 10.85 29.26 10.96
N ARG A 143 11.71 30.25 10.77
CA ARG A 143 12.90 30.09 9.93
C ARG A 143 13.79 28.93 10.40
N ARG A 144 14.05 28.83 11.70
CA ARG A 144 14.84 27.73 12.26
C ARG A 144 14.17 26.39 12.01
N ARG A 145 12.87 26.26 12.30
CA ARG A 145 12.13 25.00 12.10
C ARG A 145 12.06 24.59 10.63
N LEU A 146 11.94 25.56 9.69
CA LEU A 146 12.01 25.29 8.26
C LEU A 146 13.34 24.65 7.85
N GLU A 147 14.47 25.15 8.35
CA GLU A 147 15.77 24.53 8.10
C GLU A 147 15.82 23.12 8.72
N GLU A 148 15.43 22.96 9.99
CA GLU A 148 15.45 21.69 10.72
C GLU A 148 14.62 20.60 10.00
N VAL A 149 13.36 20.89 9.57
CA VAL A 149 12.53 19.90 8.88
C VAL A 149 12.99 19.67 7.44
N SER A 150 13.58 20.67 6.78
CA SER A 150 14.15 20.52 5.43
C SER A 150 15.36 19.57 5.45
N ASP A 151 16.28 19.76 6.42
CA ASP A 151 17.42 18.86 6.63
C ASP A 151 16.96 17.43 6.96
N LEU A 152 16.03 17.31 7.92
CA LEU A 152 15.52 16.01 8.40
C LEU A 152 14.91 15.15 7.28
N LEU A 153 14.24 15.81 6.32
CA LEU A 153 13.47 15.17 5.25
C LEU A 153 14.12 15.32 3.87
N ALA A 154 15.35 15.87 3.82
CA ALA A 154 16.12 16.11 2.60
C ALA A 154 15.31 16.89 1.54
N LEU A 155 14.85 18.10 1.90
CA LEU A 155 13.99 18.94 1.05
C LEU A 155 14.68 20.17 0.46
N GLU A 156 15.98 20.41 0.72
CA GLU A 156 16.67 21.63 0.32
C GLU A 156 16.55 21.92 -1.18
N SER A 157 16.70 20.89 -2.01
CA SER A 157 16.58 21.01 -3.47
C SER A 157 15.15 21.22 -3.96
N LEU A 158 14.15 20.98 -3.09
CA LEU A 158 12.73 21.04 -3.43
C LEU A 158 12.08 22.35 -2.98
N ARG A 159 12.67 23.11 -2.06
CA ARG A 159 12.05 24.28 -1.40
C ARG A 159 11.40 25.28 -2.37
N ARG A 160 12.03 25.52 -3.52
CA ARG A 160 11.57 26.49 -4.53
C ARG A 160 10.76 25.88 -5.66
N ARG A 161 10.44 24.59 -5.57
CA ARG A 161 9.61 23.91 -6.57
C ARG A 161 8.13 24.04 -6.23
N SER A 162 7.30 23.97 -7.27
CA SER A 162 5.85 23.80 -7.11
C SER A 162 5.54 22.44 -6.52
N VAL A 163 4.63 22.36 -5.57
CA VAL A 163 4.14 21.09 -5.00
C VAL A 163 3.49 20.19 -6.06
N ARG A 164 3.05 20.76 -7.17
CA ARG A 164 2.46 20.02 -8.30
C ARG A 164 3.49 19.24 -9.10
N ASP A 165 4.73 19.71 -9.13
CA ASP A 165 5.83 19.11 -9.89
C ASP A 165 6.60 18.05 -9.11
N LEU A 166 6.13 17.72 -7.90
CA LEU A 166 6.76 16.74 -7.03
C LEU A 166 6.35 15.31 -7.40
N SER A 167 7.28 14.37 -7.29
CA SER A 167 6.98 12.94 -7.29
C SER A 167 6.15 12.54 -6.05
N GLY A 168 5.56 11.34 -6.06
CA GLY A 168 4.78 10.84 -4.93
C GLY A 168 5.58 10.81 -3.62
N GLY A 169 6.83 10.34 -3.66
CA GLY A 169 7.71 10.30 -2.49
C GLY A 169 8.13 11.69 -1.99
N GLU A 170 8.42 12.62 -2.92
CA GLU A 170 8.71 14.02 -2.56
C GLU A 170 7.49 14.69 -1.92
N ARG A 171 6.27 14.51 -2.48
CA ARG A 171 5.03 15.01 -1.89
C ARG A 171 4.81 14.48 -0.48
N GLN A 172 5.04 13.19 -0.26
CA GLN A 172 4.89 12.59 1.06
C GLN A 172 5.86 13.20 2.08
N ARG A 173 7.12 13.37 1.71
CA ARG A 173 8.12 14.00 2.58
C ARG A 173 7.77 15.46 2.90
N VAL A 174 7.30 16.21 1.92
CA VAL A 174 6.84 17.60 2.12
C VAL A 174 5.64 17.64 3.07
N ALA A 175 4.65 16.75 2.93
CA ALA A 175 3.49 16.70 3.83
C ALA A 175 3.88 16.33 5.27
N ILE A 176 4.82 15.40 5.45
CA ILE A 176 5.36 15.06 6.78
C ILE A 176 6.09 16.28 7.36
N ALA A 177 6.91 16.97 6.57
CA ALA A 177 7.63 18.18 6.99
C ALA A 177 6.67 19.30 7.40
N ALA A 178 5.63 19.57 6.61
CA ALA A 178 4.63 20.58 6.90
C ALA A 178 3.89 20.29 8.23
N ALA A 179 3.54 19.01 8.46
CA ALA A 179 2.93 18.59 9.72
C ALA A 179 3.90 18.74 10.92
N LEU A 180 5.19 18.44 10.73
CA LEU A 180 6.22 18.53 11.77
C LEU A 180 6.65 19.97 12.08
N ALA A 181 6.62 20.88 11.10
CA ALA A 181 7.06 22.27 11.27
C ALA A 181 6.29 23.01 12.37
N ALA A 182 5.01 22.65 12.60
CA ALA A 182 4.23 23.17 13.71
C ALA A 182 4.78 22.77 15.09
N GLY A 183 5.62 21.72 15.16
CA GLY A 183 6.25 21.22 16.40
C GLY A 183 5.34 20.34 17.24
N PRO A 184 4.50 19.47 16.65
CA PRO A 184 3.63 18.58 17.40
C PRO A 184 4.44 17.51 18.14
N ARG A 185 3.86 16.94 19.22
CA ARG A 185 4.41 15.76 19.90
C ARG A 185 3.91 14.45 19.34
N ILE A 186 2.79 14.50 18.63
CA ILE A 186 2.12 13.33 18.03
C ILE A 186 2.03 13.56 16.53
N LEU A 187 2.40 12.56 15.73
CA LEU A 187 2.24 12.56 14.28
C LEU A 187 1.28 11.44 13.88
N LEU A 188 0.18 11.80 13.24
CA LEU A 188 -0.87 10.90 12.77
C LEU A 188 -0.77 10.78 11.25
N LEU A 189 -0.62 9.57 10.71
CA LEU A 189 -0.48 9.34 9.26
C LEU A 189 -1.49 8.30 8.78
N ASP A 190 -2.25 8.66 7.75
CA ASP A 190 -3.24 7.77 7.12
C ASP A 190 -2.64 7.20 5.82
N GLU A 191 -2.21 5.95 5.83
CA GLU A 191 -1.59 5.20 4.73
C GLU A 191 -0.42 5.92 4.02
N PRO A 192 0.62 6.36 4.76
CA PRO A 192 1.69 7.19 4.20
C PRO A 192 2.56 6.50 3.13
N THR A 193 2.52 5.16 3.03
CA THR A 193 3.33 4.42 2.04
C THR A 193 2.54 3.86 0.88
N SER A 194 1.22 4.04 0.86
CA SER A 194 0.32 3.38 -0.12
C SER A 194 0.57 3.77 -1.57
N GLN A 195 1.07 4.99 -1.80
CA GLN A 195 1.31 5.58 -3.13
C GLN A 195 2.78 5.55 -3.56
N LEU A 196 3.66 4.97 -2.74
CA LEU A 196 5.09 5.03 -2.92
C LEU A 196 5.65 3.73 -3.54
N ASP A 197 6.71 3.86 -4.33
CA ASP A 197 7.51 2.69 -4.71
C ASP A 197 8.27 2.14 -3.48
N PRO A 198 8.84 0.93 -3.56
CA PRO A 198 9.49 0.30 -2.42
C PRO A 198 10.57 1.17 -1.78
N GLN A 199 11.41 1.83 -2.59
CA GLN A 199 12.51 2.66 -2.08
C GLN A 199 11.98 3.91 -1.35
N ALA A 200 11.07 4.65 -1.97
CA ALA A 200 10.47 5.83 -1.35
C ALA A 200 9.70 5.49 -0.07
N ALA A 201 9.06 4.30 -0.02
CA ALA A 201 8.38 3.82 1.18
C ALA A 201 9.38 3.48 2.31
N GLU A 202 10.51 2.83 1.99
CA GLU A 202 11.59 2.56 2.96
C GLU A 202 12.18 3.86 3.50
N ASP A 203 12.41 4.87 2.64
CA ASP A 203 12.91 6.19 3.06
C ASP A 203 11.95 6.88 4.04
N VAL A 204 10.64 6.85 3.76
CA VAL A 204 9.61 7.40 4.67
C VAL A 204 9.59 6.61 5.99
N CYS A 205 9.59 5.28 5.95
CA CYS A 205 9.63 4.47 7.15
C CYS A 205 10.87 4.74 8.02
N ALA A 206 12.04 4.91 7.40
CA ALA A 206 13.27 5.25 8.10
C ALA A 206 13.18 6.61 8.81
N VAL A 207 12.57 7.61 8.14
CA VAL A 207 12.30 8.91 8.78
C VAL A 207 11.36 8.75 9.98
N LEU A 208 10.24 8.03 9.83
CA LEU A 208 9.28 7.82 10.92
C LEU A 208 9.92 7.12 12.13
N GLN A 209 10.80 6.14 11.90
CA GLN A 209 11.57 5.50 12.97
C GLN A 209 12.48 6.50 13.71
N ARG A 210 13.20 7.36 12.97
CA ARG A 210 14.03 8.41 13.59
C ARG A 210 13.21 9.39 14.41
N LEU A 211 12.00 9.76 13.96
CA LEU A 211 11.11 10.63 14.73
C LEU A 211 10.76 10.05 16.10
N VAL A 212 10.56 8.73 16.18
CA VAL A 212 10.28 8.05 17.45
C VAL A 212 11.56 7.87 18.27
N HIS A 213 12.58 7.23 17.71
CA HIS A 213 13.76 6.82 18.49
C HIS A 213 14.69 7.97 18.86
N ASP A 214 14.88 8.95 17.94
CA ASP A 214 15.85 10.05 18.16
C ASP A 214 15.17 11.30 18.75
N LEU A 215 13.91 11.57 18.39
CA LEU A 215 13.20 12.78 18.80
C LEU A 215 12.11 12.53 19.84
N GLY A 216 11.80 11.27 20.16
CA GLY A 216 10.80 10.90 21.16
C GLY A 216 9.37 11.27 20.79
N LEU A 217 9.05 11.43 19.50
CA LEU A 217 7.69 11.69 19.05
C LEU A 217 6.84 10.43 19.16
N THR A 218 5.56 10.61 19.43
CA THR A 218 4.58 9.53 19.23
C THR A 218 4.12 9.53 17.79
N VAL A 219 4.28 8.41 17.10
CA VAL A 219 3.88 8.25 15.70
C VAL A 219 2.78 7.21 15.60
N VAL A 220 1.63 7.58 15.03
CA VAL A 220 0.50 6.67 14.78
C VAL A 220 0.28 6.57 13.29
N VAL A 221 0.45 5.37 12.73
CA VAL A 221 0.35 5.10 11.30
C VAL A 221 -0.78 4.13 11.03
N ALA A 222 -1.78 4.50 10.22
CA ALA A 222 -2.66 3.51 9.62
C ALA A 222 -1.98 2.94 8.38
N GLU A 223 -1.88 1.62 8.30
CA GLU A 223 -1.35 0.93 7.13
C GLU A 223 -2.06 -0.41 6.90
N HIS A 224 -2.09 -0.83 5.64
CA HIS A 224 -2.54 -2.15 5.25
C HIS A 224 -1.40 -3.02 4.69
N ARG A 225 -0.26 -2.41 4.30
CA ARG A 225 0.98 -3.12 3.90
C ARG A 225 1.87 -3.34 5.12
N LEU A 226 1.48 -4.32 5.94
CA LEU A 226 2.14 -4.56 7.23
C LEU A 226 3.58 -5.04 7.08
N GLU A 227 3.94 -5.61 5.93
CA GLU A 227 5.30 -6.04 5.62
C GLU A 227 6.38 -4.95 5.74
N ARG A 228 5.96 -3.68 5.68
CA ARG A 228 6.87 -2.52 5.75
C ARG A 228 7.04 -1.97 7.17
N VAL A 229 6.01 -2.12 8.00
CA VAL A 229 5.92 -1.37 9.27
C VAL A 229 5.78 -2.27 10.51
N ALA A 230 5.27 -3.50 10.38
CA ALA A 230 4.98 -4.35 11.52
C ALA A 230 6.22 -4.71 12.36
N SER A 231 7.39 -4.83 11.73
CA SER A 231 8.62 -5.26 12.40
C SER A 231 9.24 -4.21 13.33
N PHE A 232 8.83 -2.96 13.24
CA PHE A 232 9.34 -1.87 14.11
C PHE A 232 8.23 -1.13 14.86
N ALA A 233 6.99 -1.59 14.77
CA ALA A 233 5.92 -1.08 15.61
C ALA A 233 6.10 -1.56 17.06
N ASP A 234 5.96 -0.64 18.03
CA ASP A 234 5.97 -0.97 19.45
C ASP A 234 4.59 -1.49 19.89
N LEU A 235 3.54 -1.01 19.23
CA LEU A 235 2.15 -1.28 19.56
C LEU A 235 1.33 -1.41 18.29
N VAL A 236 0.39 -2.36 18.25
CA VAL A 236 -0.58 -2.46 17.16
C VAL A 236 -2.01 -2.32 17.69
N VAL A 237 -2.78 -1.50 16.98
CA VAL A 237 -4.22 -1.31 17.14
C VAL A 237 -4.89 -1.94 15.94
N GLY A 238 -5.53 -3.08 16.15
CA GLY A 238 -6.18 -3.88 15.09
C GLY A 238 -7.65 -3.53 14.95
N CYS A 239 -8.06 -2.99 13.80
CA CYS A 239 -9.47 -2.83 13.45
C CYS A 239 -9.97 -4.13 12.82
N VAL A 240 -10.69 -4.95 13.58
CA VAL A 240 -11.11 -6.31 13.18
C VAL A 240 -12.27 -6.30 12.18
N GLY A 241 -13.08 -5.26 12.21
CA GLY A 241 -14.31 -5.10 11.43
C GLY A 241 -15.50 -4.79 12.32
N GLU A 242 -16.64 -4.45 11.72
CA GLU A 242 -17.88 -4.08 12.43
C GLU A 242 -17.72 -3.05 13.56
N GLY A 243 -16.64 -2.23 13.48
CA GLY A 243 -16.29 -1.21 14.45
C GLY A 243 -15.52 -1.72 15.67
N GLU A 244 -15.17 -2.99 15.72
CA GLU A 244 -14.41 -3.58 16.81
C GLU A 244 -12.92 -3.32 16.65
N VAL A 245 -12.23 -3.06 17.77
CA VAL A 245 -10.81 -2.74 17.82
C VAL A 245 -10.15 -3.55 18.93
N VAL A 246 -8.99 -4.14 18.62
CA VAL A 246 -8.12 -4.84 19.58
C VAL A 246 -6.77 -4.13 19.67
N GLN A 247 -6.10 -4.24 20.80
CA GLN A 247 -4.79 -3.65 21.02
C GLN A 247 -3.85 -4.68 21.63
N GLY A 248 -2.60 -4.70 21.18
CA GLY A 248 -1.61 -5.65 21.70
C GLY A 248 -0.24 -5.51 21.06
N THR A 249 0.62 -6.52 21.30
CA THR A 249 1.91 -6.60 20.62
C THR A 249 1.71 -6.81 19.11
N PRO A 250 2.66 -6.39 18.27
CA PRO A 250 2.56 -6.60 16.84
C PRO A 250 2.30 -8.06 16.43
N ALA A 251 2.94 -9.02 17.08
CA ALA A 251 2.78 -10.43 16.77
C ALA A 251 1.35 -10.94 17.09
N ASP A 252 0.82 -10.58 18.26
CA ASP A 252 -0.51 -11.02 18.70
C ASP A 252 -1.62 -10.45 17.80
N VAL A 253 -1.57 -9.14 17.52
CA VAL A 253 -2.62 -8.48 16.73
C VAL A 253 -2.56 -8.88 15.26
N VAL A 254 -1.35 -9.03 14.68
CA VAL A 254 -1.18 -9.50 13.31
C VAL A 254 -1.74 -10.93 13.14
N GLU A 255 -1.58 -11.79 14.15
CA GLU A 255 -2.18 -13.13 14.16
C GLU A 255 -3.72 -13.07 14.18
N VAL A 256 -4.30 -12.24 15.06
CA VAL A 256 -5.76 -12.06 15.16
C VAL A 256 -6.36 -11.54 13.85
N LEU A 257 -5.67 -10.61 13.19
CA LEU A 257 -6.14 -10.01 11.94
C LEU A 257 -5.97 -10.92 10.71
N ASP A 258 -5.10 -11.94 10.76
CA ASP A 258 -4.64 -12.73 9.60
C ASP A 258 -4.14 -11.86 8.44
N LEU A 259 -3.54 -10.72 8.74
CA LEU A 259 -3.07 -9.72 7.77
C LEU A 259 -1.54 -9.57 7.75
N GLY A 260 -0.83 -10.49 8.35
CA GLY A 260 0.62 -10.42 8.51
C GLY A 260 1.41 -10.42 7.19
N PRO A 261 2.68 -9.96 7.25
CA PRO A 261 3.60 -10.12 6.13
C PRO A 261 3.76 -11.60 5.76
N PRO A 262 4.24 -11.94 4.55
CA PRO A 262 4.41 -13.34 4.12
C PRO A 262 5.15 -14.21 5.14
N VAL A 263 6.18 -13.69 5.82
CA VAL A 263 6.90 -14.43 6.88
C VAL A 263 6.03 -14.76 8.10
N ALA A 264 5.11 -13.86 8.48
CA ALA A 264 4.17 -14.11 9.57
C ALA A 264 3.13 -15.16 9.18
N ARG A 265 2.60 -15.08 7.95
CA ARG A 265 1.68 -16.10 7.43
C ARG A 265 2.35 -17.49 7.34
N LEU A 266 3.63 -17.54 6.94
CA LEU A 266 4.40 -18.79 7.01
C LEU A 266 4.53 -19.29 8.45
N GLY A 267 4.92 -18.40 9.38
CA GLY A 267 5.06 -18.72 10.80
C GLY A 267 3.76 -19.24 11.43
N ALA A 268 2.62 -18.61 11.10
CA ALA A 268 1.30 -19.05 11.56
C ALA A 268 0.96 -20.46 11.07
N ARG A 269 1.19 -20.75 9.77
CA ARG A 269 0.96 -22.09 9.19
C ARG A 269 1.84 -23.19 9.80
N LEU A 270 3.07 -22.85 10.17
CA LEU A 270 4.05 -23.77 10.78
C LEU A 270 4.05 -23.70 12.30
N SER A 271 3.11 -22.97 12.91
CA SER A 271 2.98 -22.81 14.36
C SER A 271 4.25 -22.29 15.05
N TRP A 272 5.03 -21.44 14.36
CA TRP A 272 6.19 -20.79 14.94
C TRP A 272 5.81 -19.80 16.05
N ARG A 273 6.54 -19.85 17.16
CA ARG A 273 6.32 -18.95 18.30
C ARG A 273 7.65 -18.41 18.85
N PRO A 274 7.80 -17.07 19.08
CA PRO A 274 6.86 -16.01 18.68
C PRO A 274 6.67 -15.91 17.16
N LEU A 275 5.55 -15.33 16.71
CA LEU A 275 5.27 -15.14 15.28
C LEU A 275 6.32 -14.21 14.65
N PRO A 276 7.05 -14.60 13.59
CA PRO A 276 8.04 -13.74 12.98
C PRO A 276 7.38 -12.61 12.19
N LEU A 277 7.82 -11.38 12.36
CA LEU A 277 7.35 -10.20 11.62
C LEU A 277 8.36 -9.70 10.59
N SER A 278 9.57 -10.26 10.60
CA SER A 278 10.64 -9.90 9.67
C SER A 278 11.33 -11.15 9.09
N VAL A 279 11.98 -10.96 7.92
CA VAL A 279 12.82 -12.00 7.30
C VAL A 279 13.91 -12.47 8.25
N ARG A 280 14.51 -11.54 9.02
CA ARG A 280 15.55 -11.86 10.02
C ARG A 280 15.02 -12.80 11.10
N GLU A 281 13.81 -12.58 11.59
CA GLU A 281 13.18 -13.43 12.60
C GLU A 281 12.79 -14.79 12.02
N ALA A 282 12.18 -14.83 10.83
CA ALA A 282 11.80 -16.06 10.15
C ALA A 282 12.99 -16.99 9.89
N ARG A 283 14.15 -16.44 9.50
CA ARG A 283 15.38 -17.21 9.29
C ARG A 283 15.86 -17.97 10.53
N ARG A 284 15.47 -17.57 11.75
CA ARG A 284 15.84 -18.30 12.98
C ARG A 284 15.13 -19.64 13.12
N TYR A 285 13.99 -19.81 12.45
CA TYR A 285 13.21 -21.05 12.46
C TYR A 285 13.65 -22.02 11.36
N VAL A 286 14.37 -21.53 10.34
CA VAL A 286 14.82 -22.35 9.22
C VAL A 286 16.26 -22.80 9.47
N GLN A 287 16.44 -24.05 9.86
CA GLN A 287 17.78 -24.65 10.11
C GLN A 287 18.46 -25.02 8.79
N THR A 288 17.70 -25.57 7.85
CA THR A 288 18.17 -25.98 6.53
C THR A 288 17.16 -25.56 5.49
N SER A 289 17.61 -24.90 4.44
CA SER A 289 16.74 -24.56 3.32
C SER A 289 16.51 -25.81 2.48
N PRO A 290 15.26 -26.25 2.27
CA PRO A 290 14.96 -27.35 1.36
C PRO A 290 15.27 -26.96 -0.09
N GLU A 291 15.32 -27.94 -1.00
CA GLU A 291 15.42 -27.66 -2.43
C GLU A 291 14.17 -26.94 -2.92
N PRO A 292 14.31 -25.88 -3.74
CA PRO A 292 13.17 -25.17 -4.27
C PRO A 292 12.34 -26.07 -5.20
N PRO A 293 11.02 -25.84 -5.30
CA PRO A 293 10.18 -26.59 -6.22
C PRO A 293 10.64 -26.33 -7.66
N ALA A 294 10.51 -27.35 -8.52
CA ALA A 294 10.76 -27.17 -9.94
C ALA A 294 9.87 -26.06 -10.52
N ALA A 295 10.46 -25.17 -11.30
CA ALA A 295 9.72 -24.12 -11.97
C ALA A 295 8.65 -24.74 -12.90
N VAL A 296 7.39 -24.41 -12.70
CA VAL A 296 6.30 -24.85 -13.56
C VAL A 296 6.22 -23.87 -14.74
N SER A 297 6.87 -24.21 -15.85
CA SER A 297 6.76 -23.43 -17.08
C SER A 297 5.67 -24.03 -17.95
N ARG A 298 4.63 -23.25 -18.24
CA ARG A 298 3.70 -23.56 -19.34
C ARG A 298 4.38 -23.11 -20.65
N PRO A 299 4.31 -23.91 -21.73
CA PRO A 299 4.78 -23.42 -23.02
C PRO A 299 3.96 -22.18 -23.40
N PRO A 300 4.62 -21.09 -23.81
CA PRO A 300 3.90 -19.88 -24.19
C PRO A 300 2.99 -20.19 -25.39
N GLY A 301 1.75 -19.67 -25.35
CA GLY A 301 0.84 -19.69 -26.49
C GLY A 301 1.34 -18.81 -27.65
N GLU A 302 0.50 -18.58 -28.65
CA GLU A 302 0.83 -17.68 -29.78
C GLU A 302 1.11 -16.25 -29.26
N ALA A 303 2.02 -15.55 -29.96
CA ALA A 303 2.30 -14.15 -29.67
C ALA A 303 1.08 -13.28 -30.03
N ARG A 304 0.46 -12.67 -29.05
CA ARG A 304 -0.68 -11.74 -29.20
C ARG A 304 -0.25 -10.30 -29.40
N ALA A 305 0.85 -9.89 -28.79
CA ALA A 305 1.39 -8.54 -29.00
C ALA A 305 2.90 -8.61 -29.17
N SER A 306 3.45 -7.77 -30.01
CA SER A 306 4.88 -7.62 -30.25
C SER A 306 5.28 -6.15 -30.26
N VAL A 307 6.38 -5.86 -29.61
CA VAL A 307 7.06 -4.56 -29.58
C VAL A 307 8.45 -4.77 -30.14
N THR A 308 8.83 -3.98 -31.12
CA THR A 308 10.13 -4.11 -31.78
C THR A 308 10.82 -2.75 -31.82
N LYS A 309 11.98 -2.65 -31.17
CA LYS A 309 12.84 -1.45 -31.12
C LYS A 309 12.06 -0.18 -30.84
N LEU A 310 11.19 -0.24 -29.82
CA LEU A 310 10.32 0.87 -29.45
C LEU A 310 11.13 2.00 -28.80
N GLU A 311 10.96 3.21 -29.35
CA GLU A 311 11.37 4.45 -28.71
C GLU A 311 10.14 5.32 -28.44
N ALA A 312 10.07 5.92 -27.27
CA ALA A 312 8.97 6.79 -26.87
C ALA A 312 9.42 7.77 -25.79
N GLY A 313 8.91 8.99 -25.86
CA GLY A 313 9.21 10.05 -24.88
C GLY A 313 8.15 11.14 -24.85
N TYR A 314 8.39 12.20 -24.08
CA TYR A 314 7.56 13.41 -23.95
C TYR A 314 8.47 14.63 -24.07
N ASP A 315 8.01 15.68 -24.75
CA ASP A 315 8.65 17.01 -24.83
C ASP A 315 10.18 17.02 -25.06
N ARG A 316 10.70 16.12 -25.92
CA ARG A 316 12.12 15.89 -26.26
C ARG A 316 12.91 15.06 -25.24
N GLU A 317 12.27 14.52 -24.19
CA GLU A 317 12.93 13.55 -23.32
C GLU A 317 12.50 12.14 -23.69
N ASP A 318 13.47 11.29 -24.04
CA ASP A 318 13.23 9.88 -24.25
C ASP A 318 12.96 9.18 -22.90
N VAL A 319 11.91 8.40 -22.86
CA VAL A 319 11.50 7.60 -21.70
C VAL A 319 11.78 6.11 -21.95
N LEU A 320 11.69 5.68 -23.20
CA LEU A 320 11.97 4.32 -23.65
C LEU A 320 12.91 4.36 -24.85
N THR A 321 13.90 3.47 -24.87
CA THR A 321 14.91 3.35 -25.92
C THR A 321 15.10 1.87 -26.25
N ASP A 322 15.00 1.50 -27.53
CA ASP A 322 15.22 0.15 -28.06
C ASP A 322 14.49 -1.00 -27.32
N VAL A 323 13.26 -0.73 -26.83
CA VAL A 323 12.47 -1.75 -26.11
C VAL A 323 11.90 -2.75 -27.09
N SER A 324 12.19 -4.03 -26.87
CA SER A 324 11.63 -5.15 -27.64
C SER A 324 11.12 -6.23 -26.70
N LEU A 325 9.88 -6.69 -26.91
CA LEU A 325 9.24 -7.77 -26.15
C LEU A 325 8.04 -8.35 -26.89
N GLU A 326 7.60 -9.51 -26.48
CA GLU A 326 6.37 -10.15 -26.95
C GLU A 326 5.45 -10.49 -25.77
N LEU A 327 4.14 -10.49 -25.99
CA LEU A 327 3.15 -10.96 -25.04
C LEU A 327 2.42 -12.15 -25.65
N HIS A 328 2.30 -13.23 -24.89
CA HIS A 328 1.77 -14.50 -25.37
C HIS A 328 0.39 -14.80 -24.79
N ALA A 329 -0.45 -15.46 -25.57
CA ALA A 329 -1.75 -15.97 -25.16
C ALA A 329 -1.60 -16.92 -23.96
N GLY A 330 -2.48 -16.77 -22.98
CA GLY A 330 -2.50 -17.62 -21.80
C GLY A 330 -1.35 -17.37 -20.79
N VAL A 331 -0.65 -16.23 -20.89
CA VAL A 331 0.46 -15.87 -20.01
C VAL A 331 0.17 -14.57 -19.28
N VAL A 332 0.38 -14.57 -17.96
CA VAL A 332 0.46 -13.36 -17.16
C VAL A 332 1.92 -12.93 -17.08
N ALA A 333 2.26 -11.85 -17.77
CA ALA A 333 3.58 -11.23 -17.70
C ALA A 333 3.54 -10.03 -16.73
N ALA A 334 4.53 -9.91 -15.87
CA ALA A 334 4.73 -8.75 -15.02
C ALA A 334 5.78 -7.81 -15.59
N LEU A 335 5.45 -6.52 -15.69
CA LEU A 335 6.38 -5.45 -16.04
C LEU A 335 6.79 -4.73 -14.77
N MET A 336 8.01 -4.94 -14.34
CA MET A 336 8.55 -4.36 -13.10
C MET A 336 9.60 -3.28 -13.38
N GLY A 337 9.85 -2.43 -12.39
CA GLY A 337 10.81 -1.34 -12.46
C GLY A 337 10.42 -0.20 -11.52
N ARG A 338 11.35 0.71 -11.24
CA ARG A 338 11.12 1.88 -10.38
C ARG A 338 10.07 2.82 -10.96
N ASN A 339 9.56 3.73 -10.13
CA ASN A 339 8.74 4.83 -10.61
C ASN A 339 9.55 5.68 -11.62
N GLY A 340 8.91 6.09 -12.71
CA GLY A 340 9.61 6.80 -13.80
C GLY A 340 10.41 5.93 -14.77
N ALA A 341 10.48 4.60 -14.60
CA ALA A 341 11.20 3.71 -15.53
C ALA A 341 10.57 3.60 -16.92
N GLY A 342 9.35 4.13 -17.13
CA GLY A 342 8.68 4.09 -18.43
C GLY A 342 7.55 3.07 -18.54
N LYS A 343 7.17 2.37 -17.46
CA LYS A 343 6.10 1.35 -17.47
C LYS A 343 4.79 1.84 -18.09
N THR A 344 4.24 2.93 -17.56
CA THR A 344 3.01 3.56 -18.09
C THR A 344 3.15 4.00 -19.55
N THR A 345 4.33 4.50 -19.94
CA THR A 345 4.61 4.89 -21.34
C THR A 345 4.56 3.69 -22.27
N LEU A 346 5.17 2.57 -21.86
CA LEU A 346 5.13 1.31 -22.62
C LEU A 346 3.68 0.80 -22.75
N LEU A 347 2.90 0.79 -21.65
CA LEU A 347 1.48 0.39 -21.69
C LEU A 347 0.65 1.29 -22.62
N ARG A 348 0.89 2.60 -22.61
CA ARG A 348 0.22 3.55 -23.53
C ARG A 348 0.59 3.31 -25.00
N CYS A 349 1.84 2.94 -25.30
CA CYS A 349 2.25 2.56 -26.65
C CYS A 349 1.61 1.24 -27.08
N LEU A 350 1.62 0.22 -26.21
CA LEU A 350 0.99 -1.08 -26.44
C LEU A 350 -0.53 -0.95 -26.65
N SER A 351 -1.18 -0.03 -25.91
CA SER A 351 -2.63 0.20 -26.06
C SER A 351 -3.00 1.07 -27.27
N GLY A 352 -2.04 1.65 -27.99
CA GLY A 352 -2.28 2.58 -29.10
C GLY A 352 -2.67 4.00 -28.66
N LEU A 353 -2.67 4.29 -27.35
CA LEU A 353 -2.97 5.62 -26.80
C LEU A 353 -1.80 6.60 -26.96
N LYS A 354 -0.59 6.09 -27.19
CA LYS A 354 0.59 6.90 -27.50
C LYS A 354 1.30 6.33 -28.71
N LYS A 355 1.56 7.19 -29.69
CA LYS A 355 2.36 6.81 -30.86
C LYS A 355 3.83 6.79 -30.47
N PRO A 356 4.58 5.70 -30.76
CA PRO A 356 6.02 5.66 -30.57
C PRO A 356 6.74 6.67 -31.48
N SER A 357 7.92 7.17 -31.05
CA SER A 357 8.82 7.99 -31.88
C SER A 357 9.57 7.16 -32.90
N ALA A 358 9.94 5.91 -32.54
CA ALA A 358 10.53 4.92 -33.44
C ALA A 358 10.08 3.50 -33.07
N GLY A 359 10.36 2.53 -33.94
CA GLY A 359 9.97 1.14 -33.73
C GLY A 359 8.53 0.85 -34.07
N ARG A 360 8.04 -0.34 -33.67
CA ARG A 360 6.72 -0.84 -34.05
C ARG A 360 6.05 -1.57 -32.88
N VAL A 361 4.72 -1.39 -32.77
CA VAL A 361 3.85 -2.18 -31.91
C VAL A 361 2.76 -2.83 -32.73
N LEU A 362 2.59 -4.14 -32.60
CA LEU A 362 1.54 -4.90 -33.24
C LEU A 362 0.78 -5.73 -32.20
N VAL A 363 -0.53 -5.84 -32.39
CA VAL A 363 -1.43 -6.71 -31.62
C VAL A 363 -2.21 -7.56 -32.61
N ASP A 364 -2.11 -8.90 -32.51
CA ASP A 364 -2.64 -9.85 -33.47
C ASP A 364 -2.21 -9.52 -34.95
N GLY A 365 -0.94 -9.11 -35.11
CA GLY A 365 -0.35 -8.77 -36.39
C GLY A 365 -0.72 -7.40 -36.97
N ALA A 366 -1.57 -6.62 -36.32
CA ALA A 366 -2.03 -5.29 -36.74
C ALA A 366 -1.69 -4.19 -35.71
N PRO A 367 -1.71 -2.91 -36.09
CA PRO A 367 -1.60 -1.81 -35.11
C PRO A 367 -2.65 -1.93 -34.00
N PRO A 368 -2.30 -1.63 -32.75
CA PRO A 368 -3.22 -1.76 -31.60
C PRO A 368 -4.45 -0.85 -31.77
N VAL A 369 -5.63 -1.40 -31.46
CA VAL A 369 -6.90 -0.67 -31.45
C VAL A 369 -7.44 -0.68 -30.02
N PRO A 370 -7.42 0.49 -29.32
CA PRO A 370 -7.91 0.60 -27.94
C PRO A 370 -9.36 0.10 -27.82
N GLY A 371 -9.65 -0.69 -26.79
CA GLY A 371 -10.98 -1.24 -26.51
C GLY A 371 -11.45 -2.34 -27.48
N ARG A 372 -10.61 -2.77 -28.44
CA ARG A 372 -10.92 -3.90 -29.36
C ARG A 372 -9.86 -5.00 -29.30
N SER A 373 -8.66 -4.72 -29.79
CA SER A 373 -7.56 -5.71 -29.74
C SER A 373 -6.85 -5.69 -28.40
N VAL A 374 -6.82 -4.54 -27.74
CA VAL A 374 -6.15 -4.31 -26.45
C VAL A 374 -7.00 -3.45 -25.52
N ALA A 375 -7.06 -3.83 -24.25
CA ALA A 375 -7.75 -3.08 -23.20
C ALA A 375 -6.75 -2.68 -22.10
N LEU A 376 -6.79 -1.41 -21.68
CA LEU A 376 -5.91 -0.85 -20.64
C LEU A 376 -6.71 -0.45 -19.41
N CYS A 377 -6.38 -1.03 -18.27
CA CYS A 377 -6.79 -0.53 -16.96
C CYS A 377 -5.75 0.48 -16.46
N PRO A 378 -6.09 1.77 -16.37
CA PRO A 378 -5.15 2.79 -15.92
C PRO A 378 -4.93 2.72 -14.41
N GLN A 379 -3.89 3.39 -13.93
CA GLN A 379 -3.53 3.47 -12.51
C GLN A 379 -4.64 4.06 -11.64
N ALA A 380 -5.47 4.94 -12.18
CA ALA A 380 -6.65 5.50 -11.51
C ALA A 380 -7.92 4.87 -12.14
N PRO A 381 -8.55 3.86 -11.52
CA PRO A 381 -9.75 3.21 -12.07
C PRO A 381 -10.90 4.19 -12.30
N ASP A 382 -11.02 5.24 -11.48
CA ASP A 382 -12.05 6.27 -11.61
C ASP A 382 -12.03 6.98 -12.98
N SER A 383 -10.89 6.99 -13.66
CA SER A 383 -10.75 7.61 -14.99
C SER A 383 -11.44 6.84 -16.13
N VAL A 384 -11.94 5.65 -15.86
CA VAL A 384 -12.68 4.81 -16.82
C VAL A 384 -14.11 4.48 -16.35
N LEU A 385 -14.56 5.09 -15.25
CA LEU A 385 -15.90 4.91 -14.68
C LEU A 385 -16.67 6.22 -14.79
N PHE A 386 -17.69 6.27 -15.68
CA PHE A 386 -18.40 7.49 -16.04
C PHE A 386 -19.92 7.43 -15.82
N ARG A 387 -20.45 6.25 -15.46
CA ARG A 387 -21.89 6.01 -15.32
C ARG A 387 -22.33 6.09 -13.87
N ASP A 388 -23.61 6.27 -13.67
CA ASP A 388 -24.21 6.34 -12.34
C ASP A 388 -24.40 4.96 -11.69
N ARG A 389 -24.33 3.88 -12.49
CA ARG A 389 -24.50 2.50 -12.03
C ARG A 389 -23.41 1.60 -12.60
N VAL A 390 -22.95 0.65 -11.78
CA VAL A 390 -21.94 -0.34 -12.17
C VAL A 390 -22.36 -1.15 -13.38
N GLU A 391 -23.61 -1.62 -13.45
CA GLU A 391 -24.11 -2.39 -14.60
C GLU A 391 -24.11 -1.59 -15.91
N ASP A 392 -24.31 -0.27 -15.86
CA ASP A 392 -24.28 0.60 -17.03
C ASP A 392 -22.86 0.79 -17.58
N GLU A 393 -21.82 0.79 -16.72
CA GLU A 393 -20.42 0.83 -17.16
C GLU A 393 -20.07 -0.36 -18.05
N ILE A 394 -20.49 -1.56 -17.64
CA ILE A 394 -20.23 -2.78 -18.40
C ILE A 394 -21.07 -2.80 -19.68
N SER A 395 -22.35 -2.40 -19.59
CA SER A 395 -23.28 -2.38 -20.73
C SER A 395 -22.79 -1.48 -21.86
N VAL A 396 -22.22 -0.31 -21.53
CA VAL A 396 -21.65 0.61 -22.53
C VAL A 396 -20.45 0.00 -23.25
N THR A 397 -19.58 -0.70 -22.53
CA THR A 397 -18.42 -1.36 -23.14
C THR A 397 -18.86 -2.50 -24.06
N LEU A 398 -19.82 -3.33 -23.63
CA LEU A 398 -20.39 -4.39 -24.45
C LEU A 398 -21.01 -3.83 -25.75
N ALA A 399 -21.80 -2.77 -25.63
CA ALA A 399 -22.42 -2.11 -26.78
C ALA A 399 -21.36 -1.53 -27.75
N ALA A 400 -20.31 -0.90 -27.23
CA ALA A 400 -19.20 -0.37 -28.04
C ALA A 400 -18.41 -1.47 -28.75
N ALA A 401 -18.31 -2.65 -28.14
CA ALA A 401 -17.70 -3.85 -28.74
C ALA A 401 -18.62 -4.58 -29.73
N GLY A 402 -19.91 -4.19 -29.83
CA GLY A 402 -20.91 -4.84 -30.66
C GLY A 402 -21.40 -6.19 -30.09
N LEU A 403 -21.18 -6.43 -28.82
CA LEU A 403 -21.62 -7.62 -28.08
C LEU A 403 -23.06 -7.41 -27.56
N ARG A 404 -23.85 -8.49 -27.54
CA ARG A 404 -25.26 -8.46 -27.15
C ARG A 404 -25.49 -9.06 -25.75
N ASP A 405 -24.43 -9.46 -25.09
CA ASP A 405 -24.50 -10.03 -23.76
C ASP A 405 -24.88 -8.95 -22.74
N GLY A 406 -25.57 -9.32 -21.68
CA GLY A 406 -25.86 -8.42 -20.57
C GLY A 406 -24.66 -8.29 -19.61
N PRO A 407 -24.68 -7.30 -18.70
CA PRO A 407 -23.61 -7.10 -17.72
C PRO A 407 -23.52 -8.22 -16.66
N GLY A 408 -24.61 -8.97 -16.43
CA GLY A 408 -24.73 -9.98 -15.37
C GLY A 408 -23.59 -11.00 -15.33
N PRO A 409 -23.26 -11.71 -16.44
CA PRO A 409 -22.17 -12.69 -16.44
C PRO A 409 -20.81 -12.11 -16.07
N HIS A 410 -20.52 -10.85 -16.45
CA HIS A 410 -19.28 -10.17 -16.09
C HIS A 410 -19.21 -9.82 -14.61
N LEU A 411 -20.32 -9.41 -14.00
CA LEU A 411 -20.43 -9.13 -12.58
C LEU A 411 -20.33 -10.41 -11.74
N GLU A 412 -20.99 -11.49 -12.20
CA GLU A 412 -20.97 -12.79 -11.52
C GLU A 412 -19.57 -13.40 -11.49
N ARG A 413 -18.85 -13.37 -12.61
CA ARG A 413 -17.47 -13.84 -12.72
C ARG A 413 -16.53 -13.21 -11.68
N LEU A 414 -16.77 -11.96 -11.32
CA LEU A 414 -15.98 -11.20 -10.35
C LEU A 414 -16.54 -11.25 -8.93
N GLY A 415 -17.70 -11.88 -8.73
CA GLY A 415 -18.39 -11.91 -7.45
C GLY A 415 -18.88 -10.54 -6.99
N ILE A 416 -19.15 -9.61 -7.92
CA ILE A 416 -19.58 -8.23 -7.64
C ILE A 416 -21.02 -7.94 -8.08
N THR A 417 -21.84 -8.94 -8.27
CA THR A 417 -23.25 -8.80 -8.67
C THR A 417 -24.05 -7.91 -7.70
N ALA A 418 -23.73 -7.96 -6.40
CA ALA A 418 -24.36 -7.09 -5.39
C ALA A 418 -24.08 -5.61 -5.60
N LEU A 419 -23.09 -5.24 -6.41
CA LEU A 419 -22.72 -3.85 -6.70
C LEU A 419 -23.43 -3.30 -7.93
N ALA A 420 -24.16 -4.11 -8.70
CA ALA A 420 -24.71 -3.77 -10.02
C ALA A 420 -25.44 -2.41 -10.05
N SER A 421 -26.29 -2.14 -9.06
CA SER A 421 -27.10 -0.93 -8.96
C SER A 421 -26.44 0.24 -8.21
N ARG A 422 -25.24 0.02 -7.64
CA ARG A 422 -24.55 1.07 -6.88
C ARG A 422 -23.86 2.06 -7.79
N HIS A 423 -23.68 3.29 -7.29
CA HIS A 423 -22.88 4.29 -7.96
C HIS A 423 -21.37 3.99 -7.76
N PRO A 424 -20.52 4.03 -8.82
CA PRO A 424 -19.09 3.72 -8.70
C PRO A 424 -18.33 4.55 -7.64
N ARG A 425 -18.75 5.79 -7.40
CA ARG A 425 -18.14 6.66 -6.38
C ARG A 425 -18.38 6.20 -4.94
N ASP A 426 -19.44 5.41 -4.71
CA ASP A 426 -19.79 4.89 -3.38
C ASP A 426 -19.07 3.57 -3.05
N LEU A 427 -18.23 3.09 -3.97
CA LEU A 427 -17.48 1.85 -3.83
C LEU A 427 -16.14 2.07 -3.13
N SER A 428 -15.65 1.04 -2.45
CA SER A 428 -14.26 1.00 -1.97
C SER A 428 -13.25 0.99 -3.15
N ALA A 429 -11.99 1.30 -2.89
CA ALA A 429 -10.95 1.29 -3.93
C ALA A 429 -10.83 -0.08 -4.63
N GLY A 430 -10.91 -1.18 -3.87
CA GLY A 430 -10.89 -2.54 -4.42
C GLY A 430 -12.11 -2.84 -5.27
N GLU A 431 -13.31 -2.48 -4.81
CA GLU A 431 -14.54 -2.66 -5.59
C GLU A 431 -14.51 -1.86 -6.88
N ARG A 432 -14.04 -0.59 -6.85
CA ARG A 432 -13.88 0.25 -8.05
C ARG A 432 -12.93 -0.37 -9.06
N LEU A 433 -11.79 -0.91 -8.60
CA LEU A 433 -10.86 -1.62 -9.49
C LEU A 433 -11.52 -2.83 -10.15
N LEU A 434 -12.24 -3.66 -9.38
CA LEU A 434 -12.93 -4.82 -9.93
C LEU A 434 -13.99 -4.42 -10.97
N VAL A 435 -14.74 -3.34 -10.71
CA VAL A 435 -15.70 -2.78 -11.67
C VAL A 435 -15.02 -2.27 -12.94
N ALA A 436 -13.90 -1.54 -12.81
CA ALA A 436 -13.12 -1.07 -13.94
C ALA A 436 -12.58 -2.24 -14.77
N LEU A 437 -12.06 -3.28 -14.11
CA LEU A 437 -11.58 -4.50 -14.77
C LEU A 437 -12.73 -5.26 -15.47
N ALA A 438 -13.91 -5.36 -14.81
CA ALA A 438 -15.09 -5.96 -15.44
C ALA A 438 -15.47 -5.19 -16.71
N SER A 439 -15.54 -3.86 -16.62
CA SER A 439 -15.93 -3.01 -17.74
C SER A 439 -14.95 -3.14 -18.92
N ILE A 440 -13.64 -2.96 -18.69
CA ILE A 440 -12.67 -3.02 -19.80
C ILE A 440 -12.51 -4.43 -20.39
N ALA A 441 -12.56 -5.47 -19.55
CA ALA A 441 -12.46 -6.85 -20.00
C ALA A 441 -13.70 -7.33 -20.77
N ALA A 442 -14.86 -6.70 -20.55
CA ALA A 442 -16.11 -6.96 -21.29
C ALA A 442 -15.97 -6.64 -22.78
N SER A 443 -15.00 -5.82 -23.19
CA SER A 443 -14.69 -5.57 -24.62
C SER A 443 -14.29 -6.83 -25.41
N GLY A 444 -13.89 -7.91 -24.73
CA GLY A 444 -13.41 -9.13 -25.38
C GLY A 444 -11.98 -9.03 -25.93
N ALA A 445 -11.23 -7.96 -25.61
CA ALA A 445 -9.86 -7.75 -26.07
C ALA A 445 -8.95 -8.94 -25.72
N GLY A 446 -8.13 -9.39 -26.70
CA GLY A 446 -7.20 -10.49 -26.52
C GLY A 446 -5.97 -10.14 -25.65
N VAL A 447 -5.68 -8.84 -25.49
CA VAL A 447 -4.57 -8.33 -24.66
C VAL A 447 -5.13 -7.41 -23.58
N LEU A 448 -4.80 -7.72 -22.33
CA LEU A 448 -5.17 -6.92 -21.16
C LEU A 448 -3.91 -6.30 -20.56
N LEU A 449 -3.92 -4.98 -20.41
CA LEU A 449 -2.85 -4.19 -19.81
C LEU A 449 -3.35 -3.58 -18.51
N LEU A 450 -2.60 -3.75 -17.42
CA LEU A 450 -2.95 -3.20 -16.10
C LEU A 450 -1.81 -2.33 -15.60
N ASP A 451 -2.10 -1.09 -15.23
CA ASP A 451 -1.11 -0.15 -14.70
C ASP A 451 -1.29 0.03 -13.19
N GLU A 452 -0.37 -0.54 -12.39
CA GLU A 452 -0.33 -0.48 -10.92
C GLU A 452 -1.69 -0.84 -10.24
N PRO A 453 -2.34 -1.96 -10.59
CA PRO A 453 -3.68 -2.26 -10.10
C PRO A 453 -3.73 -2.63 -8.60
N THR A 454 -2.59 -2.86 -7.95
CA THR A 454 -2.53 -3.20 -6.51
C THR A 454 -2.54 -2.00 -5.59
N ARG A 455 -2.56 -0.79 -6.14
CA ARG A 455 -2.50 0.43 -5.35
C ARG A 455 -3.77 0.61 -4.51
N GLY A 456 -3.60 0.73 -3.18
CA GLY A 456 -4.73 0.90 -2.27
C GLY A 456 -5.60 -0.34 -2.07
N LEU A 457 -5.15 -1.52 -2.52
CA LEU A 457 -5.84 -2.78 -2.26
C LEU A 457 -5.38 -3.41 -0.95
N ASP A 458 -6.34 -3.91 -0.19
CA ASP A 458 -6.07 -4.82 0.93
C ASP A 458 -5.77 -6.25 0.43
N LEU A 459 -5.44 -7.14 1.36
CA LEU A 459 -5.05 -8.51 1.05
C LEU A 459 -6.17 -9.29 0.34
N GLU A 460 -7.43 -9.11 0.76
CA GLU A 460 -8.57 -9.79 0.15
C GLU A 460 -8.80 -9.34 -1.30
N ALA A 461 -8.74 -8.03 -1.55
CA ALA A 461 -8.87 -7.48 -2.90
C ALA A 461 -7.71 -7.94 -3.80
N LYS A 462 -6.49 -8.07 -3.26
CA LYS A 462 -5.34 -8.65 -4.00
C LYS A 462 -5.59 -10.11 -4.36
N HIS A 463 -6.11 -10.94 -3.46
CA HIS A 463 -6.44 -12.33 -3.77
C HIS A 463 -7.50 -12.43 -4.87
N ARG A 464 -8.53 -11.57 -4.83
CA ARG A 464 -9.54 -11.50 -5.91
C ARG A 464 -8.89 -11.12 -7.25
N LEU A 465 -7.96 -10.14 -7.24
CA LEU A 465 -7.23 -9.75 -8.43
C LEU A 465 -6.38 -10.91 -9.00
N VAL A 466 -5.64 -11.63 -8.14
CA VAL A 466 -4.85 -12.82 -8.56
C VAL A 466 -5.74 -13.85 -9.25
N ASN A 467 -6.88 -14.18 -8.65
CA ASN A 467 -7.81 -15.15 -9.23
C ASN A 467 -8.35 -14.67 -10.58
N LEU A 468 -8.67 -13.38 -10.70
CA LEU A 468 -9.16 -12.78 -11.94
C LEU A 468 -8.12 -12.83 -13.05
N LEU A 469 -6.87 -12.49 -12.77
CA LEU A 469 -5.78 -12.54 -13.75
C LEU A 469 -5.56 -13.96 -14.27
N ARG A 470 -5.67 -14.97 -13.39
CA ARG A 470 -5.63 -16.38 -13.76
C ARG A 470 -6.78 -16.77 -14.69
N ILE A 471 -8.02 -16.36 -14.36
CA ILE A 471 -9.19 -16.60 -15.20
C ILE A 471 -8.95 -16.04 -16.62
N TYR A 472 -8.48 -14.80 -16.74
CA TYR A 472 -8.24 -14.20 -18.05
C TYR A 472 -7.10 -14.88 -18.81
N SER A 473 -6.05 -15.32 -18.11
CA SER A 473 -4.97 -16.12 -18.70
C SER A 473 -5.48 -17.48 -19.19
N ASP A 474 -6.27 -18.20 -18.39
CA ASP A 474 -6.85 -19.50 -18.76
C ASP A 474 -7.85 -19.39 -19.95
N GLU A 475 -8.45 -18.22 -20.17
CA GLU A 475 -9.25 -17.88 -21.36
C GLU A 475 -8.39 -17.64 -22.62
N GLY A 476 -7.06 -17.72 -22.52
CA GLY A 476 -6.14 -17.47 -23.63
C GLY A 476 -5.84 -16.00 -23.90
N ARG A 477 -6.19 -15.09 -22.99
CA ARG A 477 -5.78 -13.68 -23.10
C ARG A 477 -4.31 -13.52 -22.72
N ALA A 478 -3.63 -12.59 -23.36
CA ALA A 478 -2.32 -12.14 -22.92
C ALA A 478 -2.51 -11.03 -21.88
N VAL A 479 -1.91 -11.17 -20.70
CA VAL A 479 -2.03 -10.18 -19.62
C VAL A 479 -0.66 -9.57 -19.34
N LEU A 480 -0.56 -8.23 -19.36
CA LEU A 480 0.63 -7.50 -18.90
C LEU A 480 0.27 -6.64 -17.70
N LEU A 481 0.88 -6.98 -16.57
CA LEU A 481 0.70 -6.33 -15.29
C LEU A 481 1.90 -5.45 -14.97
N ALA A 482 1.80 -4.13 -15.13
CA ALA A 482 2.82 -3.21 -14.62
C ALA A 482 2.61 -3.01 -13.12
N THR A 483 3.60 -3.39 -12.30
CA THR A 483 3.51 -3.25 -10.84
C THR A 483 4.89 -3.27 -10.18
N HIS A 484 4.95 -2.76 -8.97
CA HIS A 484 6.06 -2.90 -8.05
C HIS A 484 5.76 -3.87 -6.88
N ASP A 485 4.58 -4.50 -6.87
CA ASP A 485 4.17 -5.45 -5.83
C ASP A 485 4.78 -6.82 -6.10
N VAL A 486 5.96 -7.07 -5.53
CA VAL A 486 6.74 -8.28 -5.70
C VAL A 486 5.98 -9.54 -5.26
N GLU A 487 5.25 -9.44 -4.15
CA GLU A 487 4.49 -10.57 -3.59
C GLU A 487 3.30 -10.97 -4.49
N LEU A 488 2.67 -9.99 -5.13
CA LEU A 488 1.65 -10.28 -6.15
C LEU A 488 2.26 -10.96 -7.38
N VAL A 489 3.38 -10.40 -7.88
CA VAL A 489 4.08 -10.96 -9.05
C VAL A 489 4.49 -12.40 -8.78
N ALA A 490 5.05 -12.69 -7.60
CA ALA A 490 5.42 -14.04 -7.17
C ALA A 490 4.24 -15.03 -7.15
N GLN A 491 3.01 -14.55 -6.96
CA GLN A 491 1.80 -15.39 -6.89
C GLN A 491 1.17 -15.66 -8.26
N VAL A 492 1.30 -14.74 -9.23
CA VAL A 492 0.48 -14.80 -10.46
C VAL A 492 1.28 -14.76 -11.75
N ALA A 493 2.49 -14.17 -11.76
CA ALA A 493 3.24 -14.02 -13.00
C ALA A 493 3.95 -15.32 -13.42
N GLU A 494 3.90 -15.64 -14.69
CA GLU A 494 4.65 -16.72 -15.33
C GLU A 494 5.91 -16.17 -16.03
N ARG A 495 5.96 -14.85 -16.24
CA ARG A 495 7.08 -14.15 -16.85
C ARG A 495 7.25 -12.78 -16.21
N VAL A 496 8.48 -12.36 -15.97
CA VAL A 496 8.82 -11.06 -15.41
C VAL A 496 9.73 -10.32 -16.40
N ILE A 497 9.34 -9.10 -16.74
CA ILE A 497 10.09 -8.17 -17.59
C ILE A 497 10.53 -7.00 -16.71
N MET A 498 11.83 -6.78 -16.60
CA MET A 498 12.38 -5.71 -15.77
C MET A 498 12.78 -4.53 -16.65
N LEU A 499 12.18 -3.37 -16.38
CA LEU A 499 12.46 -2.11 -17.08
C LEU A 499 13.30 -1.18 -16.20
N ALA A 500 14.48 -0.81 -16.65
CA ALA A 500 15.33 0.19 -16.02
C ALA A 500 16.16 0.92 -17.07
N SER A 501 16.60 2.13 -16.74
CA SER A 501 17.43 2.95 -17.65
C SER A 501 16.87 3.07 -19.07
N LYS A 502 15.52 3.12 -19.18
CA LYS A 502 14.76 3.23 -20.45
C LYS A 502 14.71 1.94 -21.31
N GLU A 503 15.31 0.84 -20.85
CA GLU A 503 15.49 -0.41 -21.57
C GLU A 503 14.96 -1.61 -20.79
N VAL A 504 14.73 -2.74 -21.45
CA VAL A 504 14.48 -4.03 -20.81
C VAL A 504 15.82 -4.62 -20.38
N ILE A 505 16.05 -4.73 -19.06
CA ILE A 505 17.31 -5.24 -18.50
C ILE A 505 17.27 -6.72 -18.11
N ALA A 506 16.08 -7.28 -17.93
CA ALA A 506 15.87 -8.70 -17.67
C ALA A 506 14.49 -9.13 -18.18
N ASP A 507 14.40 -10.37 -18.66
CA ASP A 507 13.18 -10.99 -19.16
C ASP A 507 13.29 -12.50 -18.96
N GLY A 508 12.40 -13.10 -18.17
CA GLY A 508 12.47 -14.51 -17.81
C GLY A 508 11.41 -14.95 -16.84
N SER A 509 11.57 -16.16 -16.28
CA SER A 509 10.66 -16.66 -15.24
C SER A 509 10.82 -15.89 -13.92
N PRO A 510 9.78 -15.83 -13.06
CA PRO A 510 9.86 -15.18 -11.76
C PRO A 510 10.99 -15.72 -10.89
N GLU A 511 11.27 -17.03 -10.93
CA GLU A 511 12.33 -17.68 -10.15
C GLU A 511 13.71 -17.12 -10.50
N VAL A 512 13.93 -16.84 -11.80
CA VAL A 512 15.20 -16.29 -12.29
C VAL A 512 15.29 -14.78 -12.02
N VAL A 513 14.28 -14.01 -12.45
CA VAL A 513 14.37 -12.54 -12.42
C VAL A 513 14.23 -11.99 -10.99
N LEU A 514 13.37 -12.59 -10.16
CA LEU A 514 13.19 -12.16 -8.77
C LEU A 514 14.15 -12.87 -7.81
N GLY A 515 14.56 -14.10 -8.13
CA GLY A 515 15.40 -14.92 -7.26
C GLY A 515 16.76 -14.30 -6.96
N ASP A 516 17.38 -13.67 -7.95
CA ASP A 516 18.69 -13.02 -7.82
C ASP A 516 18.60 -11.52 -7.49
N SER A 517 17.39 -10.98 -7.38
CA SER A 517 17.20 -9.55 -7.16
C SER A 517 17.42 -9.17 -5.70
N VAL A 518 18.31 -8.20 -5.44
CA VAL A 518 18.51 -7.64 -4.10
C VAL A 518 17.27 -6.84 -3.63
N VAL A 519 16.60 -6.15 -4.55
CA VAL A 519 15.50 -5.22 -4.24
C VAL A 519 14.13 -5.89 -4.42
N PHE A 520 13.97 -6.68 -5.48
CA PHE A 520 12.67 -7.24 -5.89
C PHE A 520 12.51 -8.72 -5.51
N ALA A 521 13.36 -9.27 -4.63
CA ALA A 521 13.18 -10.63 -4.14
C ALA A 521 11.96 -10.71 -3.20
N PRO A 522 11.03 -11.68 -3.38
CA PRO A 522 9.96 -11.98 -2.44
C PRO A 522 10.49 -12.34 -1.04
N GLN A 523 9.66 -12.19 -0.01
CA GLN A 523 10.09 -12.53 1.35
C GLN A 523 10.49 -14.02 1.48
N MET A 524 9.82 -14.92 0.79
CA MET A 524 10.17 -16.35 0.79
C MET A 524 11.53 -16.60 0.17
N THR A 525 11.86 -15.96 -0.94
CA THR A 525 13.21 -15.97 -1.52
C THR A 525 14.26 -15.47 -0.52
N ARG A 526 13.95 -14.38 0.18
CA ARG A 526 14.87 -13.83 1.20
C ARG A 526 15.05 -14.74 2.41
N VAL A 527 14.06 -15.56 2.77
CA VAL A 527 14.15 -16.52 3.89
C VAL A 527 14.86 -17.80 3.49
N LEU A 528 14.46 -18.40 2.36
CA LEU A 528 14.83 -19.76 1.95
C LEU A 528 15.88 -19.82 0.82
N GLY A 529 16.10 -18.70 0.12
CA GLY A 529 16.99 -18.62 -1.04
C GLY A 529 16.26 -18.58 -2.38
N PRO A 530 17.00 -18.47 -3.50
CA PRO A 530 16.46 -18.41 -4.85
C PRO A 530 15.55 -19.60 -5.20
N GLY A 531 14.50 -19.34 -6.00
CA GLY A 531 13.52 -20.34 -6.42
C GLY A 531 12.30 -20.47 -5.50
N TRP A 532 12.34 -19.89 -4.30
CA TRP A 532 11.20 -19.82 -3.38
C TRP A 532 10.42 -18.51 -3.57
N LEU A 533 9.21 -18.59 -4.06
CA LEU A 533 8.43 -17.42 -4.40
C LEU A 533 7.26 -17.15 -3.44
N THR A 534 6.53 -18.20 -3.01
CA THR A 534 5.28 -18.05 -2.29
C THR A 534 5.28 -18.74 -0.91
N VAL A 535 4.40 -18.27 -0.04
CA VAL A 535 4.18 -18.86 1.29
C VAL A 535 3.68 -20.29 1.17
N GLU A 536 2.86 -20.59 0.16
CA GLU A 536 2.30 -21.92 -0.10
C GLU A 536 3.40 -22.93 -0.40
N GLN A 537 4.35 -22.56 -1.29
CA GLN A 537 5.52 -23.39 -1.60
C GLN A 537 6.37 -23.65 -0.36
N ALA A 538 6.70 -22.58 0.38
CA ALA A 538 7.53 -22.66 1.58
C ALA A 538 6.88 -23.50 2.68
N ALA A 539 5.59 -23.32 2.94
CA ALA A 539 4.84 -24.07 3.95
C ALA A 539 4.79 -25.57 3.60
N ALA A 540 4.55 -25.91 2.33
CA ALA A 540 4.48 -27.30 1.89
C ALA A 540 5.83 -28.04 2.04
N ALA A 541 6.96 -27.33 1.94
CA ALA A 541 8.29 -27.92 2.04
C ALA A 541 8.85 -27.98 3.46
N LEU A 542 8.34 -27.13 4.38
CA LEU A 542 8.80 -27.04 5.77
C LEU A 542 7.87 -27.74 6.76
N ALA A 543 6.64 -28.14 6.34
CA ALA A 543 5.68 -28.92 7.13
C ALA A 543 6.15 -30.37 7.26
#